data_811814b24442f27734a4a97e253dde63
#
_entry.id   811814b24442f27734a4a97e253dde63
#
_cell.length_a   1.000
_cell.length_b   1.000
_cell.length_c   1.000
_cell.angle_alpha   90.00
_cell.angle_beta   90.00
_cell.angle_gamma   90.00
#
_symmetry.space_group_name_H-M   'P 1'
#
loop_
_entity.id
_entity.type
_entity.pdbx_description
1 polymer ?
#
loop_
_entity_poly.entity_id
_entity_poly.type
_entity_poly.pdbx_seq_one_letter_code
_entity_poly.pdbx_strand_id
1 'polypeptide(L)'
;STHCISSAASDVYKRQPDTPEPTPTMTPTPTPVSHRINYNKNSSLGVGNMPSASSAQEKQTITVGNAPYCKTRFFAGWNTRSDGRGKSYSPGQKIQLNQNLTLYAQWNFTYVSSARLIYRVVGKQAVTCYGTTNKRITRASIPSIIRYKGITYRVTSVWANAFKNKSRLTTVSIGNNVSVIGKNAFYKCKKLKKVTIGTGLTQINSGAFRGVKKGCTITIKSLKLKKVSSKIDQSTSKMTVCVPRKKYKAYKKILWKKSRTVKIKKF
;
A
#
# COMPACT_ATOMS: atom_id res chain seq x y z
N SER A 1 -62.32 -79.03 -59.01
CA SER A 1 -62.62 -78.66 -60.42
C SER A 1 -62.31 -77.18 -60.64
N THR A 2 -61.47 -76.97 -61.54
CA THR A 2 -61.35 -76.02 -62.65
C THR A 2 -60.96 -74.57 -62.31
N HIS A 3 -59.76 -74.25 -62.70
CA HIS A 3 -59.32 -73.42 -63.85
C HIS A 3 -59.85 -71.94 -63.74
N CYS A 4 -59.09 -70.93 -63.99
CA CYS A 4 -58.13 -70.57 -65.04
C CYS A 4 -57.52 -69.21 -64.76
N ILE A 5 -56.27 -69.19 -65.14
CA ILE A 5 -55.52 -68.25 -65.95
C ILE A 5 -55.75 -66.69 -65.82
N SER A 6 -54.64 -66.05 -65.65
CA SER A 6 -54.01 -64.97 -66.45
C SER A 6 -54.57 -63.55 -66.35
N SER A 7 -53.82 -62.60 -65.96
CA SER A 7 -53.06 -61.81 -66.89
C SER A 7 -52.18 -60.81 -66.19
N ALA A 8 -50.95 -60.72 -66.69
CA ALA A 8 -49.98 -59.71 -66.28
C ALA A 8 -50.45 -58.29 -66.71
N ALA A 9 -50.47 -57.35 -65.83
CA ALA A 9 -50.48 -55.97 -66.16
C ALA A 9 -49.23 -55.37 -65.48
N SER A 10 -48.23 -55.07 -66.25
CA SER A 10 -47.03 -54.35 -65.82
C SER A 10 -47.37 -52.94 -65.56
N ASP A 11 -47.44 -52.62 -64.29
CA ASP A 11 -47.43 -51.21 -63.87
C ASP A 11 -45.97 -50.74 -63.76
N VAL A 12 -45.56 -50.03 -64.81
CA VAL A 12 -44.34 -49.22 -64.83
C VAL A 12 -44.56 -48.00 -63.94
N TYR A 13 -44.30 -48.18 -62.63
CA TYR A 13 -44.24 -47.08 -61.74
C TYR A 13 -43.00 -46.23 -62.09
N LYS A 14 -43.22 -45.05 -62.73
CA LYS A 14 -42.20 -44.02 -62.90
C LYS A 14 -41.72 -43.59 -61.54
N ARG A 15 -40.51 -43.99 -61.24
CA ARG A 15 -39.79 -43.37 -60.09
C ARG A 15 -39.61 -41.88 -60.38
N GLN A 16 -40.31 -41.01 -59.64
CA GLN A 16 -40.03 -39.63 -59.56
C GLN A 16 -38.60 -39.48 -58.91
N PRO A 17 -37.72 -38.70 -59.46
CA PRO A 17 -36.42 -38.45 -58.79
C PRO A 17 -36.71 -37.72 -57.44
N ASP A 18 -36.16 -38.26 -56.38
CA ASP A 18 -36.22 -37.69 -55.04
C ASP A 18 -35.72 -36.23 -55.11
N THR A 19 -36.62 -35.32 -54.81
CA THR A 19 -36.23 -33.90 -54.61
C THR A 19 -35.28 -33.84 -53.45
N PRO A 20 -34.05 -33.34 -53.60
CA PRO A 20 -33.12 -33.28 -52.52
C PRO A 20 -33.71 -32.46 -51.35
N GLU A 21 -33.76 -33.05 -50.17
CA GLU A 21 -34.20 -32.42 -48.92
C GLU A 21 -33.34 -31.17 -48.70
N PRO A 22 -33.94 -30.00 -48.40
CA PRO A 22 -33.17 -28.77 -48.21
C PRO A 22 -32.17 -28.96 -47.06
N THR A 23 -30.90 -28.88 -47.40
CA THR A 23 -29.79 -28.91 -46.41
C THR A 23 -30.11 -27.88 -45.30
N PRO A 24 -30.10 -28.30 -44.03
CA PRO A 24 -30.42 -27.37 -42.94
C PRO A 24 -29.41 -26.18 -42.98
N THR A 25 -29.90 -25.02 -43.27
CA THR A 25 -29.10 -23.78 -43.23
C THR A 25 -28.62 -23.61 -41.80
N MET A 26 -27.31 -23.79 -41.58
CA MET A 26 -26.70 -23.57 -40.28
C MET A 26 -26.97 -22.14 -39.85
N THR A 27 -27.81 -21.96 -38.83
CA THR A 27 -28.02 -20.64 -38.20
C THR A 27 -26.65 -20.19 -37.71
N PRO A 28 -26.17 -18.99 -38.09
CA PRO A 28 -24.86 -18.51 -37.63
C PRO A 28 -24.84 -18.47 -36.11
N THR A 29 -23.91 -19.21 -35.52
CA THR A 29 -23.67 -19.16 -34.07
C THR A 29 -23.40 -17.72 -33.69
N PRO A 30 -24.15 -17.11 -32.74
CA PRO A 30 -23.96 -15.73 -32.37
C PRO A 30 -22.52 -15.50 -31.88
N THR A 31 -21.84 -14.53 -32.50
CA THR A 31 -20.47 -14.17 -32.13
C THR A 31 -20.46 -13.77 -30.65
N PRO A 32 -19.59 -14.35 -29.83
CA PRO A 32 -19.56 -14.05 -28.39
C PRO A 32 -19.26 -12.56 -28.15
N VAL A 33 -20.18 -11.89 -27.45
CA VAL A 33 -19.99 -10.48 -27.06
C VAL A 33 -18.88 -10.40 -26.00
N SER A 34 -17.88 -9.56 -26.21
CA SER A 34 -16.82 -9.32 -25.24
C SER A 34 -16.85 -7.91 -24.70
N HIS A 35 -16.59 -7.74 -23.41
CA HIS A 35 -16.54 -6.45 -22.74
C HIS A 35 -15.13 -6.20 -22.19
N ARG A 36 -14.74 -4.92 -22.09
CA ARG A 36 -13.37 -4.50 -21.74
C ARG A 36 -13.35 -3.61 -20.52
N ILE A 37 -12.35 -3.81 -19.64
CA ILE A 37 -11.98 -2.85 -18.61
C ILE A 37 -10.83 -2.00 -19.13
N ASN A 38 -11.01 -0.68 -19.11
CA ASN A 38 -9.98 0.32 -19.32
C ASN A 38 -9.62 0.99 -17.99
N TYR A 39 -8.36 1.43 -17.85
CA TYR A 39 -7.87 2.07 -16.62
C TYR A 39 -7.37 3.47 -16.91
N ASN A 40 -7.86 4.45 -16.15
CA ASN A 40 -7.44 5.84 -16.20
C ASN A 40 -6.68 6.21 -14.91
N LYS A 41 -5.50 6.79 -15.06
CA LYS A 41 -4.67 7.21 -13.91
C LYS A 41 -5.31 8.30 -13.05
N ASN A 42 -6.26 9.07 -13.60
CA ASN A 42 -6.99 10.14 -12.92
C ASN A 42 -6.08 11.08 -12.12
N SER A 43 -4.95 11.45 -12.72
CA SER A 43 -3.93 12.29 -12.08
C SER A 43 -3.04 12.96 -13.13
N SER A 44 -2.68 14.21 -12.89
CA SER A 44 -1.60 14.91 -13.61
C SER A 44 -0.20 14.48 -13.17
N LEU A 45 -0.10 13.79 -12.01
CA LEU A 45 1.16 13.31 -11.46
C LEU A 45 1.62 12.05 -12.19
N GLY A 46 2.93 11.79 -12.14
CA GLY A 46 3.50 10.53 -12.63
C GLY A 46 2.97 9.33 -11.87
N VAL A 47 2.25 8.47 -12.58
CA VAL A 47 1.69 7.21 -12.06
C VAL A 47 2.36 6.06 -12.79
N GLY A 48 2.94 5.14 -12.03
CA GLY A 48 3.55 3.92 -12.55
C GLY A 48 2.71 2.69 -12.23
N ASN A 49 3.02 1.58 -12.91
CA ASN A 49 2.35 0.29 -12.76
C ASN A 49 0.81 0.39 -12.99
N MET A 50 0.40 1.17 -13.98
CA MET A 50 -0.99 1.14 -14.43
C MET A 50 -1.30 -0.25 -15.01
N PRO A 51 -2.42 -0.86 -14.63
CA PRO A 51 -2.82 -2.11 -15.26
C PRO A 51 -3.13 -1.90 -16.74
N SER A 52 -2.79 -2.88 -17.55
CA SER A 52 -3.24 -2.94 -18.94
C SER A 52 -4.74 -3.18 -18.99
N ALA A 53 -5.38 -2.72 -20.06
CA ALA A 53 -6.77 -3.04 -20.30
C ALA A 53 -6.93 -4.56 -20.49
N SER A 54 -8.03 -5.11 -20.03
CA SER A 54 -8.34 -6.53 -20.11
C SER A 54 -9.78 -6.76 -20.58
N SER A 55 -10.04 -7.87 -21.28
CA SER A 55 -11.35 -8.19 -21.83
C SER A 55 -11.80 -9.56 -21.34
N ALA A 56 -13.11 -9.77 -21.25
CA ALA A 56 -13.73 -11.05 -21.00
C ALA A 56 -15.03 -11.16 -21.81
N GLN A 57 -15.42 -12.36 -22.19
CA GLN A 57 -16.73 -12.62 -22.78
C GLN A 57 -17.83 -12.32 -21.78
N GLU A 58 -19.01 -12.01 -22.29
CA GLU A 58 -20.19 -11.79 -21.47
C GLU A 58 -20.40 -12.96 -20.49
N LYS A 59 -20.81 -12.63 -19.24
CA LYS A 59 -20.98 -13.58 -18.12
C LYS A 59 -19.69 -14.22 -17.59
N GLN A 60 -18.54 -14.03 -18.23
CA GLN A 60 -17.26 -14.48 -17.67
C GLN A 60 -16.77 -13.54 -16.58
N THR A 61 -16.01 -14.12 -15.65
CA THR A 61 -15.39 -13.35 -14.55
C THR A 61 -14.08 -12.76 -15.00
N ILE A 62 -13.93 -11.45 -14.79
CA ILE A 62 -12.68 -10.72 -15.01
C ILE A 62 -12.15 -10.19 -13.67
N THR A 63 -10.84 -10.12 -13.54
CA THR A 63 -10.19 -9.59 -12.34
C THR A 63 -9.80 -8.12 -12.54
N VAL A 64 -10.27 -7.26 -11.63
CA VAL A 64 -9.87 -5.84 -11.62
C VAL A 64 -8.37 -5.71 -11.39
N GLY A 65 -7.73 -4.89 -12.20
CA GLY A 65 -6.28 -4.70 -12.20
C GLY A 65 -5.69 -4.25 -10.87
N ASN A 66 -4.41 -4.53 -10.68
CA ASN A 66 -3.66 -4.21 -9.48
C ASN A 66 -3.60 -2.70 -9.20
N ALA A 67 -3.28 -2.34 -7.96
CA ALA A 67 -3.12 -0.97 -7.55
C ALA A 67 -1.93 -0.30 -8.26
N PRO A 68 -2.12 0.83 -8.95
CA PRO A 68 -1.05 1.62 -9.50
C PRO A 68 -0.30 2.37 -8.38
N TYR A 69 0.88 2.86 -8.71
CA TYR A 69 1.73 3.59 -7.80
C TYR A 69 1.81 5.08 -8.17
N CYS A 70 1.68 5.96 -7.17
CA CYS A 70 1.96 7.39 -7.31
C CYS A 70 3.03 7.83 -6.31
N LYS A 71 3.97 8.66 -6.74
CA LYS A 71 5.11 9.11 -5.91
C LYS A 71 4.71 9.90 -4.67
N THR A 72 3.55 10.54 -4.67
CA THR A 72 3.12 11.47 -3.61
C THR A 72 1.77 11.14 -2.98
N ARG A 73 1.09 10.10 -3.45
CA ARG A 73 -0.26 9.76 -3.01
C ARG A 73 -0.44 8.27 -2.78
N PHE A 74 -1.36 7.93 -1.89
CA PHE A 74 -1.84 6.56 -1.70
C PHE A 74 -2.95 6.26 -2.70
N PHE A 75 -2.90 5.11 -3.33
CA PHE A 75 -4.01 4.62 -4.13
C PHE A 75 -5.19 4.25 -3.24
N ALA A 76 -6.35 4.86 -3.46
CA ALA A 76 -7.54 4.67 -2.64
C ALA A 76 -8.50 3.60 -3.18
N GLY A 77 -8.37 3.24 -4.45
CA GLY A 77 -9.23 2.26 -5.14
C GLY A 77 -9.53 2.71 -6.56
N TRP A 78 -10.27 1.89 -7.28
CA TRP A 78 -10.82 2.18 -8.59
C TRP A 78 -12.26 2.69 -8.45
N ASN A 79 -12.69 3.60 -9.32
CA ASN A 79 -14.05 4.10 -9.35
C ASN A 79 -14.53 4.29 -10.81
N THR A 80 -15.83 4.13 -11.07
CA THR A 80 -16.40 4.34 -12.41
C THR A 80 -16.44 5.82 -12.82
N ARG A 81 -16.23 6.74 -11.89
CA ARG A 81 -16.18 8.19 -12.14
C ARG A 81 -14.87 8.79 -11.64
N SER A 82 -14.36 9.77 -12.34
CA SER A 82 -13.13 10.48 -11.98
C SER A 82 -13.24 11.22 -10.65
N ASP A 83 -14.43 11.71 -10.30
CA ASP A 83 -14.74 12.42 -9.04
C ASP A 83 -14.90 11.47 -7.83
N GLY A 84 -14.87 10.14 -8.03
CA GLY A 84 -15.00 9.13 -6.98
C GLY A 84 -16.44 8.86 -6.50
N ARG A 85 -17.45 9.51 -7.08
CA ARG A 85 -18.87 9.35 -6.69
C ARG A 85 -19.57 8.16 -7.35
N GLY A 86 -18.92 7.45 -8.25
CA GLY A 86 -19.43 6.27 -8.91
C GLY A 86 -19.24 4.99 -8.08
N LYS A 87 -19.43 3.83 -8.72
CA LYS A 87 -19.21 2.51 -8.11
C LYS A 87 -17.73 2.27 -7.91
N SER A 88 -17.35 1.85 -6.70
CA SER A 88 -15.95 1.58 -6.33
C SER A 88 -15.60 0.11 -6.46
N TYR A 89 -14.34 -0.15 -6.85
CA TYR A 89 -13.77 -1.48 -6.99
C TYR A 89 -12.40 -1.57 -6.31
N SER A 90 -12.11 -2.73 -5.74
CA SER A 90 -10.79 -3.02 -5.15
C SER A 90 -9.87 -3.69 -6.18
N PRO A 91 -8.54 -3.48 -6.07
CA PRO A 91 -7.57 -4.27 -6.84
C PRO A 91 -7.75 -5.77 -6.58
N GLY A 92 -7.71 -6.58 -7.63
CA GLY A 92 -7.88 -8.02 -7.54
C GLY A 92 -9.33 -8.49 -7.35
N GLN A 93 -10.31 -7.58 -7.29
CA GLN A 93 -11.72 -7.93 -7.20
C GLN A 93 -12.17 -8.66 -8.47
N LYS A 94 -12.87 -9.78 -8.31
CA LYS A 94 -13.51 -10.49 -9.42
C LYS A 94 -14.90 -9.88 -9.69
N ILE A 95 -15.19 -9.58 -10.96
CA ILE A 95 -16.44 -8.99 -11.40
C ILE A 95 -16.88 -9.61 -12.73
N GLN A 96 -18.18 -9.55 -13.03
CA GLN A 96 -18.73 -9.83 -14.35
C GLN A 96 -19.02 -8.50 -15.05
N LEU A 97 -18.76 -8.43 -16.35
CA LEU A 97 -19.02 -7.25 -17.16
C LEU A 97 -20.23 -7.49 -18.07
N ASN A 98 -21.16 -6.55 -18.03
CA ASN A 98 -22.30 -6.50 -18.95
C ASN A 98 -22.15 -5.39 -19.99
N GLN A 99 -21.05 -4.61 -19.88
CA GLN A 99 -20.68 -3.51 -20.79
C GLN A 99 -19.22 -3.14 -20.61
N ASN A 100 -18.68 -2.36 -21.51
CA ASN A 100 -17.34 -1.79 -21.36
C ASN A 100 -17.27 -0.88 -20.13
N LEU A 101 -16.19 -0.99 -19.37
CA LEU A 101 -16.00 -0.29 -18.11
C LEU A 101 -14.70 0.50 -18.11
N THR A 102 -14.78 1.79 -17.79
CA THR A 102 -13.58 2.61 -17.50
C THR A 102 -13.48 2.84 -16.02
N LEU A 103 -12.32 2.48 -15.44
CA LEU A 103 -12.02 2.62 -14.02
C LEU A 103 -10.98 3.73 -13.81
N TYR A 104 -11.34 4.72 -13.01
CA TYR A 104 -10.52 5.87 -12.64
C TYR A 104 -9.85 5.64 -11.30
N ALA A 105 -8.52 5.76 -11.24
CA ALA A 105 -7.77 5.66 -10.00
C ALA A 105 -8.17 6.78 -9.03
N GLN A 106 -8.41 6.43 -7.78
CA GLN A 106 -8.66 7.40 -6.70
C GLN A 106 -7.44 7.53 -5.81
N TRP A 107 -7.16 8.74 -5.28
CA TRP A 107 -5.92 9.05 -4.59
C TRP A 107 -6.12 9.79 -3.28
N ASN A 108 -5.42 9.35 -2.23
CA ASN A 108 -5.38 9.99 -0.91
C ASN A 108 -3.98 10.54 -0.57
N PHE A 109 -3.92 11.69 0.12
CA PHE A 109 -2.65 12.27 0.58
C PHE A 109 -2.05 11.51 1.76
N THR A 110 -2.88 10.95 2.63
CA THR A 110 -2.47 10.29 3.86
C THR A 110 -3.22 8.98 4.07
N TYR A 111 -2.58 8.10 4.82
CA TYR A 111 -3.20 6.88 5.35
C TYR A 111 -3.12 6.90 6.88
N VAL A 112 -4.21 6.57 7.54
CA VAL A 112 -4.27 6.39 9.00
C VAL A 112 -4.39 4.90 9.29
N SER A 113 -3.39 4.35 10.02
CA SER A 113 -3.38 2.94 10.41
C SER A 113 -4.38 2.64 11.53
N SER A 114 -4.65 1.34 11.79
CA SER A 114 -5.45 0.89 12.93
C SER A 114 -4.92 1.40 14.27
N ALA A 115 -3.60 1.56 14.41
CA ALA A 115 -2.96 2.18 15.58
C ALA A 115 -3.06 3.72 15.59
N ARG A 116 -3.88 4.31 14.72
CA ARG A 116 -4.09 5.77 14.55
C ARG A 116 -2.80 6.55 14.24
N LEU A 117 -1.79 5.91 13.66
CA LEU A 117 -0.62 6.59 13.11
C LEU A 117 -0.92 7.05 11.69
N ILE A 118 -0.46 8.26 11.37
CA ILE A 118 -0.65 8.89 10.05
C ILE A 118 0.60 8.67 9.23
N TYR A 119 0.44 8.24 7.98
CA TYR A 119 1.52 8.09 7.02
C TYR A 119 1.30 8.96 5.80
N ARG A 120 2.41 9.43 5.20
CA ARG A 120 2.43 10.13 3.90
C ARG A 120 3.43 9.47 2.98
N VAL A 121 3.09 9.36 1.71
CA VAL A 121 4.01 8.86 0.68
C VAL A 121 5.10 9.89 0.43
N VAL A 122 6.36 9.44 0.38
CA VAL A 122 7.55 10.28 0.15
C VAL A 122 8.42 9.77 -0.99
N GLY A 123 8.04 8.66 -1.61
CA GLY A 123 8.76 8.06 -2.72
C GLY A 123 8.15 6.73 -3.16
N LYS A 124 8.78 6.05 -4.12
CA LYS A 124 8.30 4.76 -4.62
C LYS A 124 8.24 3.75 -3.47
N GLN A 125 7.01 3.34 -3.10
CA GLN A 125 6.76 2.44 -1.98
C GLN A 125 7.46 2.84 -0.67
N ALA A 126 7.64 4.15 -0.46
CA ALA A 126 8.25 4.71 0.73
C ALA A 126 7.30 5.72 1.40
N VAL A 127 7.18 5.61 2.73
CA VAL A 127 6.34 6.51 3.53
C VAL A 127 7.12 7.05 4.72
N THR A 128 6.66 8.19 5.20
CA THR A 128 7.06 8.75 6.50
C THR A 128 5.93 8.60 7.51
N CYS A 129 6.26 8.30 8.76
CA CYS A 129 5.33 8.44 9.86
C CYS A 129 5.16 9.93 10.16
N TYR A 130 4.00 10.49 9.75
CA TYR A 130 3.71 11.92 9.81
C TYR A 130 3.19 12.37 11.17
N GLY A 131 2.66 11.44 11.98
CA GLY A 131 2.14 11.71 13.31
C GLY A 131 1.08 10.73 13.76
N THR A 132 0.13 11.22 14.53
CA THR A 132 -0.99 10.42 15.05
C THR A 132 -2.26 11.25 15.21
N THR A 133 -3.41 10.64 14.93
CA THR A 133 -4.74 11.20 15.24
C THR A 133 -5.11 11.02 16.72
N ASN A 134 -4.41 10.14 17.45
CA ASN A 134 -4.69 9.90 18.87
C ASN A 134 -4.09 11.01 19.75
N LYS A 135 -4.95 11.89 20.28
CA LYS A 135 -4.55 12.96 21.19
C LYS A 135 -4.02 12.43 22.53
N ARG A 136 -4.46 11.24 22.97
CA ARG A 136 -4.11 10.63 24.26
C ARG A 136 -3.13 9.44 24.14
N ILE A 137 -2.37 9.35 23.05
CA ILE A 137 -1.44 8.25 22.79
C ILE A 137 -0.45 8.07 23.95
N THR A 138 -0.33 6.84 24.45
CA THR A 138 0.62 6.45 25.50
C THR A 138 1.77 5.62 24.97
N ARG A 139 1.56 4.87 23.90
CA ARG A 139 2.56 4.03 23.22
C ARG A 139 2.48 4.25 21.72
N ALA A 140 3.61 4.36 21.03
CA ALA A 140 3.68 4.42 19.58
C ALA A 140 4.59 3.31 19.06
N SER A 141 4.05 2.44 18.21
CA SER A 141 4.83 1.44 17.48
C SER A 141 4.84 1.82 16.00
N ILE A 142 5.99 2.30 15.52
CA ILE A 142 6.22 2.68 14.13
C ILE A 142 6.86 1.48 13.46
N PRO A 143 6.15 0.73 12.59
CA PRO A 143 6.65 -0.50 11.99
C PRO A 143 7.71 -0.22 10.92
N SER A 144 8.42 -1.25 10.48
CA SER A 144 9.34 -1.17 9.33
C SER A 144 8.61 -1.00 8.00
N ILE A 145 7.42 -1.59 7.89
CA ILE A 145 6.56 -1.56 6.71
C ILE A 145 5.11 -1.35 7.11
N ILE A 146 4.32 -0.81 6.21
CA ILE A 146 2.85 -0.84 6.26
C ILE A 146 2.31 -1.44 4.97
N ARG A 147 1.13 -2.06 5.06
CA ARG A 147 0.39 -2.56 3.90
C ARG A 147 -0.89 -1.75 3.75
N TYR A 148 -1.14 -1.28 2.53
CA TYR A 148 -2.35 -0.53 2.22
C TYR A 148 -2.80 -0.83 0.79
N LYS A 149 -4.04 -1.32 0.63
CA LYS A 149 -4.64 -1.68 -0.67
C LYS A 149 -3.73 -2.58 -1.52
N GLY A 150 -3.18 -3.64 -0.93
CA GLY A 150 -2.28 -4.59 -1.61
C GLY A 150 -0.83 -4.12 -1.80
N ILE A 151 -0.54 -2.83 -1.58
CA ILE A 151 0.81 -2.27 -1.73
C ILE A 151 1.54 -2.29 -0.38
N THR A 152 2.78 -2.79 -0.39
CA THR A 152 3.69 -2.71 0.76
C THR A 152 4.54 -1.45 0.66
N TYR A 153 4.49 -0.62 1.71
CA TYR A 153 5.30 0.59 1.82
C TYR A 153 6.33 0.45 2.93
N ARG A 154 7.57 0.85 2.67
CA ARG A 154 8.63 0.96 3.68
C ARG A 154 8.48 2.24 4.47
N VAL A 155 8.48 2.17 5.79
CA VAL A 155 8.49 3.35 6.66
C VAL A 155 9.94 3.82 6.81
N THR A 156 10.31 4.90 6.12
CA THR A 156 11.71 5.35 5.99
C THR A 156 12.08 6.47 6.95
N SER A 157 11.11 7.17 7.52
CA SER A 157 11.37 8.27 8.45
C SER A 157 10.23 8.52 9.44
N VAL A 158 10.55 9.22 10.52
CA VAL A 158 9.60 9.91 11.38
C VAL A 158 9.68 11.38 11.01
N TRP A 159 8.55 11.98 10.65
CA TRP A 159 8.48 13.36 10.15
C TRP A 159 8.82 14.38 11.24
N ALA A 160 9.14 15.61 10.81
CA ALA A 160 9.31 16.72 11.74
C ALA A 160 8.03 16.98 12.54
N ASN A 161 8.15 17.18 13.85
CA ASN A 161 7.04 17.41 14.78
C ASN A 161 6.01 16.28 14.90
N ALA A 162 6.24 15.07 14.36
CA ALA A 162 5.27 13.98 14.27
C ALA A 162 4.55 13.67 15.59
N PHE A 163 5.27 13.69 16.72
CA PHE A 163 4.72 13.45 18.05
C PHE A 163 4.97 14.64 19.01
N LYS A 164 5.19 15.83 18.46
CA LYS A 164 5.37 17.05 19.27
C LYS A 164 4.23 17.22 20.26
N ASN A 165 4.56 17.55 21.53
CA ASN A 165 3.61 17.81 22.62
C ASN A 165 2.71 16.62 23.00
N LYS A 166 3.04 15.38 22.62
CA LYS A 166 2.31 14.19 23.07
C LYS A 166 2.71 13.87 24.53
N SER A 167 2.19 14.65 25.46
CA SER A 167 2.58 14.63 26.88
C SER A 167 2.32 13.31 27.59
N ARG A 168 1.38 12.50 27.11
CA ARG A 168 1.06 11.17 27.67
C ARG A 168 1.91 10.04 27.08
N LEU A 169 2.65 10.27 26.01
CA LEU A 169 3.48 9.26 25.36
C LEU A 169 4.61 8.79 26.29
N THR A 170 4.64 7.50 26.59
CA THR A 170 5.61 6.88 27.52
C THR A 170 6.64 6.00 26.81
N THR A 171 6.24 5.33 25.75
CA THR A 171 7.08 4.36 25.04
C THR A 171 6.94 4.51 23.53
N VAL A 172 8.07 4.42 22.83
CA VAL A 172 8.13 4.45 21.36
C VAL A 172 9.00 3.30 20.88
N SER A 173 8.52 2.51 19.92
CA SER A 173 9.32 1.57 19.13
C SER A 173 9.36 2.04 17.67
N ILE A 174 10.55 1.99 17.06
CA ILE A 174 10.80 2.44 15.69
C ILE A 174 11.43 1.30 14.91
N GLY A 175 10.80 0.96 13.79
CA GLY A 175 11.17 -0.17 12.93
C GLY A 175 12.52 -0.02 12.21
N ASN A 176 12.98 -1.14 11.66
CA ASN A 176 14.33 -1.28 11.10
C ASN A 176 14.57 -0.50 9.79
N ASN A 177 13.52 -0.11 9.06
CA ASN A 177 13.66 0.65 7.82
C ASN A 177 13.70 2.17 8.03
N VAL A 178 13.45 2.65 9.26
CA VAL A 178 13.48 4.07 9.57
C VAL A 178 14.92 4.55 9.65
N SER A 179 15.30 5.40 8.72
CA SER A 179 16.66 5.96 8.60
C SER A 179 16.80 7.36 9.22
N VAL A 180 15.71 8.13 9.29
CA VAL A 180 15.75 9.51 9.77
C VAL A 180 14.68 9.77 10.83
N ILE A 181 15.10 10.38 11.94
CA ILE A 181 14.19 10.98 12.93
C ILE A 181 14.19 12.49 12.70
N GLY A 182 13.03 13.04 12.37
CA GLY A 182 12.82 14.43 11.99
C GLY A 182 13.03 15.42 13.12
N LYS A 183 13.16 16.72 12.76
CA LYS A 183 13.30 17.84 13.70
C LYS A 183 12.12 17.83 14.68
N ASN A 184 12.42 17.94 15.99
CA ASN A 184 11.40 18.00 17.05
C ASN A 184 10.39 16.84 17.05
N ALA A 185 10.71 15.66 16.47
CA ALA A 185 9.76 14.56 16.29
C ALA A 185 9.06 14.16 17.61
N PHE A 186 9.77 14.16 18.73
CA PHE A 186 9.24 13.84 20.07
C PHE A 186 9.41 15.03 21.04
N TYR A 187 9.43 16.26 20.53
CA TYR A 187 9.60 17.47 21.31
C TYR A 187 8.51 17.61 22.37
N LYS A 188 8.90 17.89 23.63
CA LYS A 188 8.01 18.03 24.80
C LYS A 188 7.09 16.80 25.06
N CYS A 189 7.54 15.58 24.72
CA CYS A 189 6.90 14.36 25.19
C CYS A 189 7.28 14.10 26.67
N LYS A 190 6.71 14.89 27.59
CA LYS A 190 7.12 15.00 29.00
C LYS A 190 7.07 13.69 29.80
N LYS A 191 6.31 12.66 29.36
CA LYS A 191 6.22 11.35 29.99
C LYS A 191 7.02 10.25 29.28
N LEU A 192 7.75 10.58 28.20
CA LEU A 192 8.48 9.59 27.39
C LEU A 192 9.66 9.00 28.21
N LYS A 193 9.55 7.71 28.54
CA LYS A 193 10.51 6.96 29.37
C LYS A 193 11.45 6.09 28.53
N LYS A 194 10.95 5.51 27.44
CA LYS A 194 11.68 4.51 26.65
C LYS A 194 11.46 4.68 25.17
N VAL A 195 12.56 4.71 24.41
CA VAL A 195 12.56 4.70 22.94
C VAL A 195 13.46 3.57 22.48
N THR A 196 12.97 2.70 21.61
CA THR A 196 13.77 1.67 20.94
C THR A 196 13.79 1.95 19.46
N ILE A 197 14.98 2.06 18.86
CA ILE A 197 15.18 2.39 17.46
C ILE A 197 15.86 1.21 16.77
N GLY A 198 15.29 0.79 15.66
CA GLY A 198 15.78 -0.32 14.85
C GLY A 198 17.14 -0.09 14.18
N THR A 199 17.49 -1.00 13.29
CA THR A 199 18.84 -1.11 12.70
C THR A 199 19.12 -0.16 11.54
N GLY A 200 18.11 0.51 11.00
CA GLY A 200 18.21 1.38 9.81
C GLY A 200 18.63 2.81 10.07
N LEU A 201 18.65 3.26 11.33
CA LEU A 201 18.87 4.67 11.67
C LEU A 201 20.23 5.20 11.19
N THR A 202 20.19 6.28 10.42
CA THR A 202 21.39 7.01 9.93
C THR A 202 21.49 8.42 10.45
N GLN A 203 20.33 9.04 10.80
CA GLN A 203 20.28 10.45 11.17
C GLN A 203 19.24 10.76 12.25
N ILE A 204 19.61 11.60 13.21
CA ILE A 204 18.72 12.22 14.20
C ILE A 204 18.81 13.73 14.02
N ASN A 205 17.68 14.39 13.76
CA ASN A 205 17.63 15.82 13.54
C ASN A 205 17.46 16.61 14.85
N SER A 206 17.68 17.93 14.75
CA SER A 206 17.70 18.87 15.88
C SER A 206 16.43 18.79 16.73
N GLY A 207 16.58 18.80 18.04
CA GLY A 207 15.48 18.83 19.00
C GLY A 207 14.63 17.56 19.05
N ALA A 208 15.01 16.48 18.35
CA ALA A 208 14.16 15.29 18.19
C ALA A 208 13.61 14.76 19.52
N PHE A 209 14.39 14.81 20.60
CA PHE A 209 14.02 14.36 21.95
C PHE A 209 14.09 15.46 23.00
N ARG A 210 14.03 16.74 22.57
CA ARG A 210 14.09 17.87 23.47
C ARG A 210 12.85 17.93 24.36
N GLY A 211 13.04 18.05 25.69
CA GLY A 211 11.95 18.16 26.66
C GLY A 211 11.19 16.84 26.90
N VAL A 212 11.83 15.69 26.67
CA VAL A 212 11.34 14.38 27.13
C VAL A 212 11.53 14.22 28.64
N LYS A 213 10.97 13.15 29.23
CA LYS A 213 11.10 12.87 30.66
C LYS A 213 12.57 12.77 31.08
N LYS A 214 12.93 13.38 32.22
CA LYS A 214 14.24 13.16 32.89
C LYS A 214 14.50 11.66 33.07
N GLY A 215 15.69 11.18 32.69
CA GLY A 215 16.04 9.76 32.72
C GLY A 215 15.47 8.92 31.58
N CYS A 216 14.91 9.53 30.54
CA CYS A 216 14.48 8.79 29.34
C CYS A 216 15.62 7.96 28.78
N THR A 217 15.35 6.68 28.46
CA THR A 217 16.31 5.79 27.83
C THR A 217 16.00 5.60 26.35
N ILE A 218 17.00 5.86 25.51
CA ILE A 218 16.93 5.66 24.06
C ILE A 218 17.91 4.55 23.67
N THR A 219 17.40 3.43 23.17
CA THR A 219 18.21 2.32 22.65
C THR A 219 18.30 2.43 21.13
N ILE A 220 19.51 2.59 20.60
CA ILE A 220 19.79 2.66 19.16
C ILE A 220 20.43 1.34 18.73
N LYS A 221 19.70 0.48 18.01
CA LYS A 221 20.21 -0.80 17.48
C LYS A 221 21.03 -0.64 16.20
N SER A 222 20.98 0.52 15.55
CA SER A 222 21.66 0.77 14.28
C SER A 222 23.18 0.79 14.45
N LEU A 223 23.87 0.21 13.46
CA LEU A 223 25.31 0.35 13.24
C LEU A 223 25.65 1.44 12.19
N LYS A 224 24.61 2.12 11.67
CA LYS A 224 24.69 3.02 10.50
C LYS A 224 24.52 4.49 10.84
N LEU A 225 24.41 4.87 12.14
CA LEU A 225 24.22 6.26 12.53
C LEU A 225 25.42 7.11 12.12
N LYS A 226 25.19 8.07 11.21
CA LYS A 226 26.22 8.96 10.64
C LYS A 226 26.09 10.39 11.13
N LYS A 227 24.88 10.87 11.37
CA LYS A 227 24.61 12.28 11.67
C LYS A 227 23.67 12.43 12.86
N VAL A 228 24.12 13.24 13.82
CA VAL A 228 23.27 13.74 14.90
C VAL A 228 23.34 15.26 14.86
N SER A 229 22.22 15.89 14.60
CA SER A 229 22.16 17.36 14.57
C SER A 229 22.25 17.95 15.97
N SER A 230 22.56 19.23 16.08
CA SER A 230 22.70 19.93 17.37
C SER A 230 21.42 19.81 18.22
N LYS A 231 21.62 19.77 19.54
CA LYS A 231 20.55 19.93 20.53
C LYS A 231 19.45 18.89 20.42
N ILE A 232 19.81 17.59 20.29
CA ILE A 232 18.85 16.48 20.26
C ILE A 232 18.02 16.42 21.56
N ASP A 233 18.64 16.72 22.69
CA ASP A 233 18.01 17.11 23.96
C ASP A 233 18.44 18.55 24.27
N GLN A 234 17.62 19.38 24.75
CA GLN A 234 18.10 20.60 25.43
C GLN A 234 17.90 20.42 26.91
N SER A 235 19.06 20.25 27.54
CA SER A 235 19.52 20.66 28.83
C SER A 235 19.07 19.97 30.07
N THR A 236 18.02 19.48 30.45
CA THR A 236 17.76 19.10 31.85
C THR A 236 17.43 17.63 32.05
N SER A 237 17.31 16.91 30.96
CA SER A 237 16.68 15.59 31.02
C SER A 237 17.60 14.44 31.42
N LYS A 238 18.90 14.64 31.61
CA LYS A 238 19.85 13.53 31.98
C LYS A 238 19.50 12.20 31.26
N MET A 239 19.29 12.29 29.94
CA MET A 239 18.87 11.20 29.08
C MET A 239 19.96 10.14 28.98
N THR A 240 19.60 8.87 28.92
CA THR A 240 20.53 7.77 28.64
C THR A 240 20.36 7.28 27.21
N VAL A 241 21.45 7.22 26.45
CA VAL A 241 21.47 6.62 25.10
C VAL A 241 22.27 5.33 25.13
N CYS A 242 21.61 4.23 24.88
CA CYS A 242 22.24 2.91 24.78
C CYS A 242 22.59 2.64 23.30
N VAL A 243 23.83 2.26 23.04
CA VAL A 243 24.36 2.05 21.69
C VAL A 243 25.11 0.70 21.58
N PRO A 244 25.18 0.09 20.38
CA PRO A 244 25.88 -1.16 20.19
C PRO A 244 27.36 -1.06 20.60
N ARG A 245 27.86 -2.08 21.31
CA ARG A 245 29.27 -2.17 21.76
C ARG A 245 30.26 -1.87 20.64
N LYS A 246 30.05 -2.45 19.44
CA LYS A 246 30.89 -2.27 18.27
C LYS A 246 31.01 -0.81 17.79
N LYS A 247 30.03 0.04 18.07
CA LYS A 247 29.97 1.46 17.63
C LYS A 247 30.09 2.46 18.79
N TYR A 248 30.33 1.99 20.00
CA TYR A 248 30.32 2.84 21.21
C TYR A 248 31.26 4.05 21.10
N LYS A 249 32.54 3.86 20.76
CA LYS A 249 33.53 4.96 20.64
C LYS A 249 33.08 6.00 19.60
N ALA A 250 32.67 5.54 18.40
CA ALA A 250 32.21 6.40 17.32
C ALA A 250 30.95 7.19 17.70
N TYR A 251 29.94 6.52 18.28
CA TYR A 251 28.69 7.17 18.64
C TYR A 251 28.82 8.08 19.86
N LYS A 252 29.70 7.75 20.81
CA LYS A 252 30.09 8.64 21.90
C LYS A 252 30.59 9.98 21.36
N LYS A 253 31.51 9.97 20.37
CA LYS A 253 32.02 11.18 19.71
C LYS A 253 30.91 12.00 19.04
N ILE A 254 30.01 11.38 18.31
CA ILE A 254 28.91 12.06 17.58
C ILE A 254 27.88 12.63 18.56
N LEU A 255 27.45 11.85 19.56
CA LEU A 255 26.43 12.25 20.54
C LEU A 255 26.95 13.28 21.53
N TRP A 256 28.16 13.09 22.06
CA TRP A 256 28.79 13.98 23.04
C TRP A 256 29.05 15.40 22.52
N LYS A 257 29.51 15.53 21.28
CA LYS A 257 29.69 16.85 20.63
C LYS A 257 28.40 17.66 20.56
N LYS A 258 27.24 16.98 20.60
CA LYS A 258 25.93 17.58 20.35
C LYS A 258 25.06 17.68 21.59
N SER A 259 25.42 16.99 22.69
CA SER A 259 24.69 17.09 23.95
C SER A 259 25.55 16.57 25.10
N ARG A 260 26.05 17.48 25.95
CA ARG A 260 26.89 17.15 27.12
C ARG A 260 26.11 16.51 28.27
N THR A 261 24.79 16.57 28.26
CA THR A 261 23.90 16.05 29.32
C THR A 261 23.46 14.60 29.08
N VAL A 262 23.85 14.01 27.94
CA VAL A 262 23.48 12.62 27.60
C VAL A 262 24.47 11.66 28.19
N LYS A 263 23.98 10.69 29.02
CA LYS A 263 24.75 9.54 29.45
C LYS A 263 24.74 8.47 28.37
N ILE A 264 25.90 8.03 27.90
CA ILE A 264 26.00 7.01 26.83
C ILE A 264 26.43 5.69 27.44
N LYS A 265 25.67 4.63 27.19
CA LYS A 265 25.94 3.25 27.62
C LYS A 265 26.10 2.36 26.39
N LYS A 266 26.90 1.30 26.52
CA LYS A 266 27.00 0.20 25.56
C LYS A 266 26.11 -0.96 25.96
N PHE A 267 25.57 -1.70 25.01
CA PHE A 267 24.91 -2.99 25.20
C PHE A 267 25.48 -4.02 24.22
#